data_77c2c6cfa43cc5b376212947ac1cfa62
#
_entry.id   77c2c6cfa43cc5b376212947ac1cfa62
#
_cell.length_a   1.000
_cell.length_b   1.000
_cell.length_c   1.000
_cell.angle_alpha   90.00
_cell.angle_beta   90.00
_cell.angle_gamma   90.00
#
_symmetry.space_group_name_H-M   'P 1'
#
loop_
_entity.id
_entity.type
_entity.pdbx_description
1 polymer ?
#
loop_
_entity_poly.entity_id
_entity_poly.type
_entity_poly.pdbx_seq_one_letter_code
_entity_poly.pdbx_strand_id
1 'polypeptide(L)'
;ETAAPTGEAAAAGTAEPDKAEAETDEEAKKEYRGIAERRVRLGLLLSEIGRVNSLTVTQDEINRALGEQARRFPGEERQVVDYYRNNPAAMDSLRAPIYEDKVIDFILELADVSERSVPPSELMAAAEAEDDEPSSETPATA
;
A
#
# COMPACT_ATOMS: atom_id res chain seq x y z
N GLU A 1 -27.76 41.65 -47.40
CA GLU A 1 -26.40 42.12 -47.73
C GLU A 1 -25.54 42.01 -46.47
N THR A 2 -24.76 41.03 -46.32
CA THR A 2 -23.33 40.98 -46.33
C THR A 2 -22.81 39.71 -45.67
N ALA A 3 -22.16 38.91 -46.48
CA ALA A 3 -20.92 38.16 -46.25
C ALA A 3 -20.67 37.46 -44.88
N ALA A 4 -20.62 36.13 -44.94
CA ALA A 4 -19.85 35.28 -44.06
C ALA A 4 -18.34 35.42 -44.36
N PRO A 5 -17.46 35.19 -43.35
CA PRO A 5 -16.14 34.64 -43.62
C PRO A 5 -16.04 33.22 -43.11
N THR A 6 -15.66 32.34 -43.96
CA THR A 6 -15.01 31.05 -43.82
C THR A 6 -13.95 31.09 -42.73
N GLY A 7 -14.13 30.30 -41.64
CA GLY A 7 -13.15 30.02 -40.64
C GLY A 7 -12.56 28.62 -40.82
N GLU A 8 -11.33 28.63 -41.16
CA GLU A 8 -10.37 27.56 -41.40
C GLU A 8 -10.38 26.51 -40.25
N ALA A 9 -10.59 25.27 -40.60
CA ALA A 9 -10.44 24.14 -39.71
C ALA A 9 -8.96 23.95 -39.38
N ALA A 10 -8.57 24.34 -38.17
CA ALA A 10 -7.28 23.98 -37.61
C ALA A 10 -7.26 22.47 -37.36
N ALA A 11 -6.47 21.77 -38.14
CA ALA A 11 -6.11 20.37 -37.93
C ALA A 11 -5.48 20.23 -36.55
N ALA A 12 -6.15 19.48 -35.67
CA ALA A 12 -5.55 18.96 -34.44
C ALA A 12 -4.47 17.98 -34.86
N GLY A 13 -3.21 18.41 -34.79
CA GLY A 13 -2.07 17.54 -34.90
C GLY A 13 -2.09 16.57 -33.71
N THR A 14 -2.36 15.31 -34.00
CA THR A 14 -2.03 14.21 -33.10
C THR A 14 -0.50 14.14 -33.04
N ALA A 15 0.06 14.77 -32.01
CA ALA A 15 1.47 14.56 -31.66
C ALA A 15 1.58 13.07 -31.26
N GLU A 16 2.32 12.31 -32.05
CA GLU A 16 2.75 10.97 -31.63
C GLU A 16 3.61 11.16 -30.35
N PRO A 17 3.39 10.37 -29.29
CA PRO A 17 4.21 10.46 -28.09
C PRO A 17 5.68 10.20 -28.46
N ASP A 18 6.55 11.08 -28.00
CA ASP A 18 7.99 10.97 -28.25
C ASP A 18 8.45 9.60 -27.72
N LYS A 19 9.27 8.90 -28.52
CA LYS A 19 9.74 7.55 -28.23
C LYS A 19 10.43 7.45 -26.87
N ALA A 20 11.06 8.55 -26.43
CA ALA A 20 11.67 8.67 -25.11
C ALA A 20 10.65 8.70 -23.96
N GLU A 21 9.49 9.36 -24.13
CA GLU A 21 8.41 9.35 -23.12
C GLU A 21 7.74 7.98 -23.03
N ALA A 22 7.62 7.25 -24.14
CA ALA A 22 7.05 5.91 -24.15
C ALA A 22 7.99 4.87 -23.47
N GLU A 23 9.31 5.00 -23.63
CA GLU A 23 10.28 4.14 -22.96
C GLU A 23 10.28 4.36 -21.44
N THR A 24 10.21 5.60 -20.98
CA THR A 24 10.11 5.93 -19.53
C THR A 24 8.78 5.45 -18.94
N ASP A 25 7.68 5.51 -19.69
CA ASP A 25 6.38 4.99 -19.27
C ASP A 25 6.38 3.46 -19.11
N GLU A 26 7.04 2.73 -19.98
CA GLU A 26 7.14 1.27 -19.89
C GLU A 26 8.05 0.83 -18.73
N GLU A 27 9.13 1.54 -18.45
CA GLU A 27 10.00 1.31 -17.29
C GLU A 27 9.23 1.58 -15.99
N ALA A 28 8.53 2.71 -15.89
CA ALA A 28 7.69 3.04 -14.75
C ALA A 28 6.58 2.00 -14.52
N LYS A 29 5.92 1.53 -15.58
CA LYS A 29 4.91 0.47 -15.48
C LYS A 29 5.49 -0.85 -14.98
N LYS A 30 6.69 -1.21 -15.41
CA LYS A 30 7.39 -2.41 -14.95
C LYS A 30 7.73 -2.32 -13.46
N GLU A 31 8.22 -1.18 -13.02
CA GLU A 31 8.51 -0.91 -11.61
C GLU A 31 7.24 -0.98 -10.77
N TYR A 32 6.19 -0.25 -11.15
CA TYR A 32 4.89 -0.29 -10.44
C TYR A 32 4.28 -1.69 -10.41
N ARG A 33 4.46 -2.48 -11.46
CA ARG A 33 4.02 -3.88 -11.47
C ARG A 33 4.77 -4.70 -10.43
N GLY A 34 6.09 -4.55 -10.33
CA GLY A 34 6.91 -5.23 -9.31
C GLY A 34 6.48 -4.89 -7.89
N ILE A 35 6.25 -3.60 -7.62
CA ILE A 35 5.73 -3.12 -6.33
C ILE A 35 4.35 -3.71 -6.04
N ALA A 36 3.45 -3.69 -7.03
CA ALA A 36 2.09 -4.21 -6.88
C ALA A 36 2.09 -5.73 -6.62
N GLU A 37 2.90 -6.50 -7.35
CA GLU A 37 3.03 -7.95 -7.16
C GLU A 37 3.57 -8.28 -5.77
N ARG A 38 4.61 -7.57 -5.30
CA ARG A 38 5.15 -7.72 -3.94
C ARG A 38 4.08 -7.45 -2.89
N ARG A 39 3.32 -6.35 -3.04
CA ARG A 39 2.25 -5.97 -2.11
C ARG A 39 1.14 -7.01 -2.07
N VAL A 40 0.72 -7.53 -3.22
CA VAL A 40 -0.32 -8.57 -3.29
C VAL A 40 0.16 -9.87 -2.66
N ARG A 41 1.39 -10.31 -2.98
CA ARG A 41 1.99 -11.52 -2.37
C ARG A 41 2.07 -11.41 -0.86
N LEU A 42 2.53 -10.26 -0.35
CA LEU A 42 2.61 -10.00 1.09
C LEU A 42 1.23 -10.06 1.74
N GLY A 43 0.24 -9.38 1.18
CA GLY A 43 -1.13 -9.38 1.71
C GLY A 43 -1.75 -10.79 1.75
N LEU A 44 -1.54 -11.59 0.69
CA LEU A 44 -1.99 -12.98 0.67
C LEU A 44 -1.28 -13.84 1.71
N LEU A 45 0.04 -13.67 1.88
CA LEU A 45 0.83 -14.40 2.86
C LEU A 45 0.38 -14.07 4.29
N LEU A 46 0.26 -12.79 4.63
CA LEU A 46 -0.22 -12.36 5.94
C LEU A 46 -1.63 -12.87 6.23
N SER A 47 -2.52 -12.80 5.24
CA SER A 47 -3.88 -13.32 5.35
C SER A 47 -3.90 -14.81 5.64
N GLU A 48 -3.08 -15.60 4.95
CA GLU A 48 -3.00 -17.05 5.15
C GLU A 48 -2.39 -17.42 6.50
N ILE A 49 -1.31 -16.74 6.92
CA ILE A 49 -0.71 -16.95 8.25
C ILE A 49 -1.74 -16.68 9.34
N GLY A 50 -2.44 -15.55 9.26
CA GLY A 50 -3.46 -15.22 10.25
C GLY A 50 -4.63 -16.20 10.26
N ARG A 51 -5.06 -16.69 9.09
CA ARG A 51 -6.11 -17.70 8.96
C ARG A 51 -5.72 -19.03 9.60
N VAL A 52 -4.53 -19.54 9.27
CA VAL A 52 -4.02 -20.84 9.79
C VAL A 52 -3.86 -20.80 11.30
N ASN A 53 -3.39 -19.68 11.84
CA ASN A 53 -3.15 -19.51 13.27
C ASN A 53 -4.38 -18.95 14.02
N SER A 54 -5.55 -18.82 13.36
CA SER A 54 -6.77 -18.34 13.95
C SER A 54 -6.67 -16.97 14.62
N LEU A 55 -5.83 -16.08 14.06
CA LEU A 55 -5.69 -14.72 14.55
C LEU A 55 -6.92 -13.90 14.19
N THR A 56 -7.50 -13.26 15.18
CA THR A 56 -8.71 -12.44 15.01
C THR A 56 -8.56 -11.11 15.72
N VAL A 57 -9.11 -10.06 15.15
CA VAL A 57 -9.17 -8.74 15.81
C VAL A 57 -10.31 -8.74 16.80
N THR A 58 -10.01 -8.45 18.05
CA THR A 58 -10.98 -8.38 19.14
C THR A 58 -11.75 -7.05 19.12
N GLN A 59 -12.93 -7.05 19.76
CA GLN A 59 -13.73 -5.83 19.89
C GLN A 59 -13.02 -4.73 20.69
N ASP A 60 -12.18 -5.12 21.65
CA ASP A 60 -11.40 -4.17 22.47
C ASP A 60 -10.31 -3.47 21.66
N GLU A 61 -9.65 -4.20 20.75
CA GLU A 61 -8.67 -3.63 19.82
C GLU A 61 -9.34 -2.62 18.87
N ILE A 62 -10.51 -2.96 18.33
CA ILE A 62 -11.32 -2.08 17.50
C ILE A 62 -11.73 -0.82 18.28
N ASN A 63 -12.24 -0.98 19.51
CA ASN A 63 -12.66 0.15 20.35
C ASN A 63 -11.48 1.07 20.69
N ARG A 64 -10.29 0.52 20.92
CA ARG A 64 -9.07 1.30 21.16
C ARG A 64 -8.70 2.12 19.92
N ALA A 65 -8.62 1.51 18.75
CA ALA A 65 -8.30 2.18 17.50
C ALA A 65 -9.35 3.25 17.16
N LEU A 66 -10.63 2.96 17.37
CA LEU A 66 -11.71 3.92 17.19
C LEU A 66 -11.58 5.13 18.13
N GLY A 67 -11.20 4.89 19.39
CA GLY A 67 -10.91 5.94 20.35
C GLY A 67 -9.71 6.81 19.95
N GLU A 68 -8.68 6.22 19.39
CA GLU A 68 -7.51 6.93 18.87
C GLU A 68 -7.87 7.78 17.64
N GLN A 69 -8.68 7.26 16.73
CA GLN A 69 -9.21 8.04 15.61
C GLN A 69 -10.07 9.22 16.09
N ALA A 70 -10.96 8.99 17.04
CA ALA A 70 -11.82 10.03 17.57
C ALA A 70 -11.00 11.17 18.21
N ARG A 71 -9.92 10.88 18.93
CA ARG A 71 -9.01 11.89 19.54
C ARG A 71 -8.35 12.82 18.52
N ARG A 72 -8.26 12.43 17.25
CA ARG A 72 -7.70 13.28 16.19
C ARG A 72 -8.64 14.42 15.78
N PHE A 73 -9.92 14.34 16.18
CA PHE A 73 -10.97 15.30 15.84
C PHE A 73 -11.63 15.85 17.13
N PRO A 74 -10.93 16.72 17.88
CA PRO A 74 -11.46 17.29 19.14
C PRO A 74 -12.77 18.04 18.91
N GLY A 75 -13.80 17.69 19.68
CA GLY A 75 -15.14 18.26 19.57
C GLY A 75 -16.08 17.51 18.61
N GLU A 76 -15.58 16.61 17.79
CA GLU A 76 -16.37 15.81 16.85
C GLU A 76 -16.26 14.29 17.11
N GLU A 77 -15.76 13.89 18.27
CA GLU A 77 -15.45 12.50 18.61
C GLU A 77 -16.67 11.58 18.42
N ARG A 78 -17.86 12.06 18.78
CA ARG A 78 -19.11 11.31 18.59
C ARG A 78 -19.44 11.08 17.14
N GLN A 79 -19.26 12.09 16.29
CA GLN A 79 -19.53 12.00 14.85
C GLN A 79 -18.59 10.99 14.19
N VAL A 80 -17.31 10.99 14.59
CA VAL A 80 -16.32 10.01 14.12
C VAL A 80 -16.74 8.60 14.50
N VAL A 81 -17.11 8.35 15.76
CA VAL A 81 -17.57 7.04 16.22
C VAL A 81 -18.82 6.59 15.46
N ASP A 82 -19.80 7.48 15.31
CA ASP A 82 -21.06 7.17 14.61
C ASP A 82 -20.81 6.90 13.12
N TYR A 83 -19.88 7.65 12.48
CA TYR A 83 -19.47 7.38 11.11
C TYR A 83 -18.93 5.96 10.92
N TYR A 84 -17.98 5.54 11.76
CA TYR A 84 -17.42 4.19 11.68
C TYR A 84 -18.46 3.10 11.97
N ARG A 85 -19.35 3.31 12.93
CA ARG A 85 -20.42 2.36 13.28
C ARG A 85 -21.45 2.18 12.16
N ASN A 86 -21.75 3.26 11.43
CA ASN A 86 -22.75 3.24 10.36
C ASN A 86 -22.15 2.92 8.99
N ASN A 87 -20.83 2.83 8.87
CA ASN A 87 -20.14 2.56 7.61
C ASN A 87 -19.26 1.30 7.74
N PRO A 88 -19.75 0.13 7.27
CA PRO A 88 -18.97 -1.12 7.33
C PRO A 88 -17.62 -1.04 6.63
N ALA A 89 -17.54 -0.37 5.47
CA ALA A 89 -16.29 -0.22 4.73
C ALA A 89 -15.24 0.60 5.51
N ALA A 90 -15.68 1.66 6.23
CA ALA A 90 -14.81 2.41 7.12
C ALA A 90 -14.36 1.54 8.31
N MET A 91 -15.25 0.74 8.88
CA MET A 91 -14.89 -0.18 9.95
C MET A 91 -13.90 -1.25 9.49
N ASP A 92 -14.04 -1.79 8.28
CA ASP A 92 -13.09 -2.75 7.71
C ASP A 92 -11.74 -2.09 7.44
N SER A 93 -11.70 -0.85 6.98
CA SER A 93 -10.44 -0.10 6.80
C SER A 93 -9.73 0.21 8.13
N LEU A 94 -10.47 0.30 9.23
CA LEU A 94 -9.89 0.41 10.58
C LEU A 94 -9.38 -0.93 11.10
N ARG A 95 -10.06 -2.02 10.77
CA ARG A 95 -9.72 -3.38 11.22
C ARG A 95 -8.51 -3.96 10.50
N ALA A 96 -8.33 -3.65 9.21
CA ALA A 96 -7.28 -4.22 8.38
C ALA A 96 -5.87 -4.00 8.97
N PRO A 97 -5.43 -2.77 9.29
CA PRO A 97 -4.10 -2.56 9.86
C PRO A 97 -3.92 -3.25 11.21
N ILE A 98 -4.95 -3.29 12.07
CA ILE A 98 -4.87 -4.00 13.36
C ILE A 98 -4.62 -5.50 13.14
N TYR A 99 -5.27 -6.08 12.13
CA TYR A 99 -5.06 -7.47 11.79
C TYR A 99 -3.65 -7.72 11.25
N GLU A 100 -3.16 -6.86 10.38
CA GLU A 100 -1.81 -6.93 9.82
C GLU A 100 -0.74 -6.84 10.92
N ASP A 101 -0.84 -5.85 11.79
CA ASP A 101 0.05 -5.68 12.95
C ASP A 101 0.06 -6.94 13.84
N LYS A 102 -1.11 -7.50 14.11
CA LYS A 102 -1.25 -8.72 14.93
C LYS A 102 -0.59 -9.95 14.29
N VAL A 103 -0.68 -10.07 12.97
CA VAL A 103 0.00 -11.15 12.23
C VAL A 103 1.50 -10.94 12.25
N ILE A 104 1.98 -9.70 12.09
CA ILE A 104 3.39 -9.35 12.15
C ILE A 104 3.94 -9.63 13.56
N ASP A 105 3.26 -9.20 14.60
CA ASP A 105 3.65 -9.47 16.00
C ASP A 105 3.77 -10.99 16.25
N PHE A 106 2.80 -11.77 15.77
CA PHE A 106 2.85 -13.23 15.85
C PHE A 106 4.07 -13.82 15.13
N ILE A 107 4.42 -13.31 13.96
CA ILE A 107 5.62 -13.76 13.22
C ILE A 107 6.88 -13.40 14.00
N LEU A 108 6.95 -12.18 14.55
CA LEU A 108 8.10 -11.71 15.33
C LEU A 108 8.29 -12.49 16.64
N GLU A 109 7.20 -12.94 17.28
CA GLU A 109 7.27 -13.82 18.45
C GLU A 109 7.92 -15.18 18.16
N LEU A 110 7.79 -15.66 16.92
CA LEU A 110 8.36 -16.93 16.46
C LEU A 110 9.74 -16.79 15.81
N ALA A 111 10.13 -15.58 15.43
CA ALA A 111 11.35 -15.31 14.70
C ALA A 111 12.57 -15.23 15.64
N ASP A 112 13.71 -15.75 15.19
CA ASP A 112 15.00 -15.50 15.82
C ASP A 112 15.50 -14.10 15.45
N VAL A 113 15.35 -13.16 16.38
CA VAL A 113 15.75 -11.76 16.19
C VAL A 113 17.18 -11.56 16.64
N SER A 114 18.03 -11.07 15.74
CA SER A 114 19.40 -10.65 16.06
C SER A 114 19.58 -9.15 15.85
N GLU A 115 20.26 -8.50 16.80
CA GLU A 115 20.57 -7.09 16.70
C GLU A 115 22.02 -6.89 16.26
N ARG A 116 22.24 -5.99 15.29
CA ARG A 116 23.56 -5.56 14.85
C ARG A 116 23.63 -4.04 14.87
N SER A 117 24.63 -3.51 15.56
CA SER A 117 24.90 -2.07 15.53
C SER A 117 25.63 -1.71 14.24
N VAL A 118 25.04 -0.84 13.43
CA VAL A 118 25.62 -0.38 12.16
C VAL A 118 25.57 1.16 12.09
N PRO A 119 26.50 1.80 11.38
CA PRO A 119 26.43 3.23 11.17
C PRO A 119 25.22 3.60 10.29
N PRO A 120 24.63 4.81 10.44
CA PRO A 120 23.47 5.23 9.67
C PRO A 120 23.61 5.10 8.15
N SER A 121 24.82 5.31 7.63
CA SER A 121 25.11 5.18 6.19
C SER A 121 24.97 3.74 5.68
N GLU A 122 25.34 2.74 6.49
CA GLU A 122 25.18 1.32 6.14
C GLU A 122 23.70 0.91 6.20
N LEU A 123 22.95 1.46 7.17
CA LEU A 123 21.51 1.21 7.27
C LEU A 123 20.74 1.76 6.07
N MET A 124 21.07 2.98 5.64
CA MET A 124 20.45 3.58 4.44
C MET A 124 20.76 2.79 3.17
N ALA A 125 22.03 2.40 2.99
CA ALA A 125 22.43 1.59 1.84
C ALA A 125 21.75 0.19 1.81
N ALA A 126 21.55 -0.42 2.97
CA ALA A 126 20.83 -1.69 3.05
C ALA A 126 19.34 -1.54 2.70
N ALA A 127 18.69 -0.46 3.14
CA ALA A 127 17.30 -0.18 2.81
C ALA A 127 17.11 0.06 1.29
N GLU A 128 18.02 0.80 0.66
CA GLU A 128 18.00 1.03 -0.78
C GLU A 128 18.23 -0.28 -1.58
N ALA A 129 19.11 -1.15 -1.09
CA ALA A 129 19.40 -2.43 -1.74
C ALA A 129 18.21 -3.42 -1.68
N GLU A 130 17.42 -3.42 -0.59
CA GLU A 130 16.23 -4.26 -0.47
C GLU A 130 15.09 -3.82 -1.40
N ASP A 131 14.99 -2.54 -1.72
CA ASP A 131 14.01 -2.03 -2.67
C ASP A 131 14.35 -2.40 -4.13
N ASP A 132 15.62 -2.61 -4.43
CA ASP A 132 16.13 -2.88 -5.79
C ASP A 132 16.27 -4.39 -6.11
N GLU A 133 16.10 -5.30 -5.12
CA GLU A 133 16.13 -6.75 -5.40
C GLU A 133 14.84 -7.22 -6.08
N PRO A 134 14.90 -7.60 -7.38
CA PRO A 134 13.80 -8.35 -7.99
C PRO A 134 13.72 -9.70 -7.28
N SER A 135 12.54 -10.02 -6.75
CA SER A 135 12.22 -11.27 -6.05
C SER A 135 12.99 -12.46 -6.62
N SER A 136 14.16 -12.77 -6.04
CA SER A 136 14.94 -13.95 -6.44
C SER A 136 14.11 -15.18 -6.08
N GLU A 137 13.70 -15.90 -7.10
CA GLU A 137 13.15 -17.24 -7.03
C GLU A 137 14.07 -18.11 -6.17
N THR A 138 13.58 -18.52 -5.04
CA THR A 138 14.20 -19.64 -4.32
C THR A 138 13.89 -20.90 -5.11
N PRO A 139 14.89 -21.61 -5.68
CA PRO A 139 14.63 -22.87 -6.36
C PRO A 139 14.11 -23.86 -5.32
N ALA A 140 12.92 -24.39 -5.55
CA ALA A 140 12.40 -25.54 -4.84
C ALA A 140 13.37 -26.70 -5.05
N THR A 141 14.13 -27.02 -4.00
CA THR A 141 14.92 -28.25 -3.99
C THR A 141 14.01 -29.39 -3.55
N ALA A 142 13.95 -30.39 -4.39
CA ALA A 142 13.18 -31.63 -4.32
C ALA A 142 13.37 -32.43 -3.01
#